data_c3c7a556e1b08e6598dd6f4fb073346e
#
_entry.id   c3c7a556e1b08e6598dd6f4fb073346e
#
_cell.length_a   1.000
_cell.length_b   1.000
_cell.length_c   1.000
_cell.angle_alpha   90.00
_cell.angle_beta   90.00
_cell.angle_gamma   90.00
#
_symmetry.space_group_name_H-M   'P 1'
#
loop_
_entity.id
_entity.type
_entity.pdbx_description
1 polymer ?
#
loop_
_entity_poly.entity_id
_entity_poly.type
_entity_poly.pdbx_seq_one_letter_code
_entity_poly.pdbx_strand_id
1 'polypeptide(L)'
;MEKQSQLNLKKNKLKFSVTVTLKKDVLDPQGKVVQNTINNLGIRNLRNIRQGKFFEIEIDESDEIQANKKVDEICKKLLVNLIIEDYKINKL
;
A
#
# COMPACT_ATOMS: atom_id res chain seq x y z
N MET A 1 -19.56 11.52 -27.35
CA MET A 1 -18.44 10.70 -27.81
C MET A 1 -17.42 10.48 -26.73
N GLU A 2 -16.84 11.55 -26.24
CA GLU A 2 -15.84 11.45 -25.17
C GLU A 2 -16.41 10.78 -23.93
N LYS A 3 -17.67 11.07 -23.59
CA LYS A 3 -18.31 10.49 -22.43
C LYS A 3 -18.44 8.98 -22.54
N GLN A 4 -18.74 8.48 -23.72
CA GLN A 4 -18.85 7.04 -23.90
C GLN A 4 -17.50 6.36 -23.81
N SER A 5 -16.47 6.97 -24.38
CA SER A 5 -15.13 6.46 -24.28
C SER A 5 -14.69 6.39 -22.83
N GLN A 6 -15.00 7.43 -22.06
CA GLN A 6 -14.66 7.48 -20.64
C GLN A 6 -15.40 6.41 -19.85
N LEU A 7 -16.66 6.20 -20.17
CA LEU A 7 -17.43 5.15 -19.50
C LEU A 7 -16.88 3.78 -19.79
N ASN A 8 -16.48 3.52 -21.04
CA ASN A 8 -15.87 2.25 -21.39
C ASN A 8 -14.56 2.03 -20.68
N LEU A 9 -13.74 3.07 -20.59
CA LEU A 9 -12.49 3.00 -19.85
C LEU A 9 -12.73 2.70 -18.39
N LYS A 10 -13.74 3.33 -17.78
CA LYS A 10 -14.08 3.08 -16.39
C LYS A 10 -14.49 1.63 -16.16
N LYS A 11 -15.20 1.02 -17.10
CA LYS A 11 -15.62 -0.38 -16.99
C LYS A 11 -14.42 -1.31 -17.02
N ASN A 12 -13.34 -0.92 -17.70
CA ASN A 12 -12.15 -1.74 -17.84
C ASN A 12 -11.08 -1.42 -16.82
N LYS A 13 -11.33 -0.43 -15.98
CA LYS A 13 -10.35 -0.04 -14.97
C LYS A 13 -10.65 -0.72 -13.65
N LEU A 14 -9.61 -1.29 -13.08
CA LEU A 14 -9.68 -1.85 -11.74
C LEU A 14 -8.73 -1.07 -10.84
N LYS A 15 -9.15 -0.89 -9.60
CA LYS A 15 -8.41 -0.11 -8.63
C LYS A 15 -8.02 -1.00 -7.47
N PHE A 16 -6.78 -0.90 -7.06
CA PHE A 16 -6.22 -1.68 -5.96
C PHE A 16 -5.49 -0.76 -5.00
N SER A 17 -5.46 -1.15 -3.74
CA SER A 17 -4.57 -0.53 -2.77
C SER A 17 -3.48 -1.52 -2.38
N VAL A 18 -2.29 -1.00 -2.15
CA VAL A 18 -1.17 -1.78 -1.64
C VAL A 18 -0.68 -1.12 -0.37
N THR A 19 -0.67 -1.87 0.70
CA THR A 19 -0.12 -1.42 1.97
C THR A 19 1.20 -2.15 2.19
N VAL A 20 2.26 -1.40 2.44
CA VAL A 20 3.61 -1.94 2.65
C VAL A 20 4.06 -1.57 4.06
N THR A 21 4.46 -2.57 4.82
CA THR A 21 4.93 -2.37 6.19
C THR A 21 6.23 -3.13 6.41
N LEU A 22 7.04 -2.67 7.35
CA LEU A 22 8.23 -3.41 7.74
C LEU A 22 7.82 -4.71 8.44
N LYS A 23 8.59 -5.74 8.21
CA LYS A 23 8.40 -7.01 8.93
C LYS A 23 8.56 -6.77 10.43
N LYS A 24 7.88 -7.60 11.23
CA LYS A 24 7.83 -7.40 12.68
C LYS A 24 9.21 -7.37 13.32
N ASP A 25 10.13 -8.16 12.79
CA ASP A 25 11.48 -8.28 13.35
C ASP A 25 12.43 -7.18 12.91
N VAL A 26 11.99 -6.33 11.99
CA VAL A 26 12.84 -5.25 11.47
C VAL A 26 12.65 -4.02 12.32
N LEU A 27 13.75 -3.39 12.71
CA LEU A 27 13.72 -2.15 13.46
C LEU A 27 13.10 -1.05 12.60
N ASP A 28 12.18 -0.28 13.20
CA ASP A 28 11.51 0.85 12.56
C ASP A 28 12.00 2.15 13.19
N PRO A 29 13.09 2.74 12.69
CA PRO A 29 13.64 3.94 13.32
C PRO A 29 12.70 5.14 13.24
N GLN A 30 11.93 5.26 12.16
CA GLN A 30 10.99 6.38 12.03
C GLN A 30 9.82 6.23 13.01
N GLY A 31 9.31 5.02 13.15
CA GLY A 31 8.26 4.73 14.12
C GLY A 31 8.73 5.04 15.54
N LYS A 32 9.98 4.72 15.85
CA LYS A 32 10.56 5.02 17.16
C LYS A 32 10.63 6.52 17.42
N VAL A 33 11.03 7.30 16.43
CA VAL A 33 11.10 8.77 16.58
C VAL A 33 9.70 9.33 16.84
N VAL A 34 8.72 8.90 16.07
CA VAL A 34 7.33 9.33 16.24
C VAL A 34 6.82 8.96 17.63
N GLN A 35 7.08 7.74 18.07
CA GLN A 35 6.66 7.26 19.37
C GLN A 35 7.25 8.10 20.50
N ASN A 36 8.54 8.39 20.41
CA ASN A 36 9.21 9.23 21.41
C ASN A 36 8.62 10.63 21.44
N THR A 37 8.33 11.20 20.29
CA THR A 37 7.73 12.52 20.19
C THR A 37 6.35 12.55 20.86
N ILE A 38 5.53 11.53 20.60
CA ILE A 38 4.20 11.44 21.18
C ILE A 38 4.31 11.29 22.72
N ASN A 39 5.23 10.47 23.19
CA ASN A 39 5.47 10.31 24.63
C ASN A 39 5.87 11.64 25.26
N ASN A 40 6.71 12.41 24.59
CA ASN A 40 7.15 13.72 25.08
C ASN A 40 6.03 14.74 25.12
N LEU A 41 4.97 14.53 24.34
CA LEU A 41 3.78 15.38 24.38
C LEU A 41 2.83 15.01 25.55
N GLY A 42 3.16 13.98 26.33
CA GLY A 42 2.39 13.59 27.49
C GLY A 42 1.41 12.46 27.27
N ILE A 43 1.37 11.90 26.06
CA ILE A 43 0.53 10.76 25.76
C ILE A 43 1.30 9.49 26.13
N ARG A 44 0.93 8.86 27.24
CA ARG A 44 1.74 7.78 27.83
C ARG A 44 1.23 6.38 27.62
N ASN A 45 0.02 6.24 27.11
CA ASN A 45 -0.57 4.91 26.90
C ASN A 45 -0.38 4.40 25.47
N LEU A 46 0.46 5.03 24.69
CA LEU A 46 0.85 4.55 23.38
C LEU A 46 1.89 3.44 23.55
N ARG A 47 1.56 2.24 23.12
CA ARG A 47 2.47 1.10 23.25
C ARG A 47 3.38 0.95 22.05
N ASN A 48 2.85 1.21 20.86
CA ASN A 48 3.59 0.99 19.65
C ASN A 48 2.99 1.80 18.53
N ILE A 49 3.85 2.30 17.66
CA ILE A 49 3.44 2.93 16.42
C ILE A 49 4.42 2.51 15.33
N ARG A 50 3.89 2.14 14.19
CA ARG A 50 4.70 1.71 13.05
C ARG A 50 4.26 2.47 11.83
N GLN A 51 5.22 2.76 10.97
CA GLN A 51 5.02 3.53 9.76
C GLN A 51 5.14 2.62 8.55
N GLY A 52 4.35 2.88 7.53
CA GLY A 52 4.39 2.12 6.30
C GLY A 52 4.09 3.01 5.11
N LYS A 53 3.92 2.37 3.96
CA LYS A 53 3.60 3.05 2.71
C LYS A 53 2.25 2.57 2.22
N PHE A 54 1.56 3.45 1.52
CA PHE A 54 0.26 3.14 0.93
C PHE A 54 0.27 3.59 -0.52
N PHE A 55 -0.11 2.68 -1.42
CA PHE A 55 -0.20 2.97 -2.84
C PHE A 55 -1.62 2.69 -3.33
N GLU A 56 -2.13 3.55 -4.18
CA GLU A 56 -3.33 3.26 -4.95
C GLU A 56 -2.91 3.03 -6.40
N ILE A 57 -3.37 1.93 -6.97
CA ILE A 57 -3.01 1.54 -8.32
C ILE A 57 -4.28 1.39 -9.13
N GLU A 58 -4.35 2.11 -10.22
CA GLU A 58 -5.40 1.97 -11.21
C GLU A 58 -4.82 1.26 -12.41
N ILE A 59 -5.43 0.16 -12.80
CA ILE A 59 -4.91 -0.63 -13.90
C ILE A 59 -6.01 -0.83 -14.95
N ASP A 60 -5.63 -0.66 -16.20
CA ASP A 60 -6.55 -0.76 -17.32
C ASP A 60 -6.65 -2.22 -17.74
N GLU A 61 -7.47 -2.96 -17.03
CA GLU A 61 -7.65 -4.39 -17.21
C GLU A 61 -9.04 -4.76 -16.73
N SER A 62 -9.75 -5.57 -17.51
CA SER A 62 -11.11 -5.99 -17.15
C SER A 62 -11.12 -7.27 -16.32
N ASP A 63 -10.11 -8.11 -16.46
CA ASP A 63 -10.01 -9.37 -15.73
C ASP A 63 -9.32 -9.13 -14.39
N GLU A 64 -10.06 -9.33 -13.32
CA GLU A 64 -9.55 -9.10 -11.97
C GLU A 64 -8.35 -9.98 -11.64
N ILE A 65 -8.36 -11.23 -12.09
CA ILE A 65 -7.25 -12.15 -11.82
C ILE A 65 -5.97 -11.66 -12.50
N GLN A 66 -6.08 -11.24 -13.75
CA GLN A 66 -4.94 -10.71 -14.48
C GLN A 66 -4.46 -9.39 -13.90
N ALA A 67 -5.39 -8.53 -13.51
CA ALA A 67 -5.05 -7.26 -12.87
C ALA A 67 -4.29 -7.49 -11.56
N ASN A 68 -4.77 -8.42 -10.75
CA ASN A 68 -4.12 -8.75 -9.49
C ASN A 68 -2.71 -9.26 -9.69
N LYS A 69 -2.51 -10.10 -10.70
CA LYS A 69 -1.17 -10.60 -11.04
C LYS A 69 -0.23 -9.47 -11.42
N LYS A 70 -0.71 -8.52 -12.21
CA LYS A 70 0.09 -7.36 -12.62
C LYS A 70 0.45 -6.48 -11.45
N VAL A 71 -0.50 -6.24 -10.55
CA VAL A 71 -0.25 -5.46 -9.34
C VAL A 71 0.77 -6.16 -8.45
N ASP A 72 0.64 -7.46 -8.26
CA ASP A 72 1.58 -8.24 -7.48
C ASP A 72 2.99 -8.17 -8.07
N GLU A 73 3.10 -8.25 -9.39
CA GLU A 73 4.38 -8.14 -10.07
C GLU A 73 5.03 -6.77 -9.85
N ILE A 74 4.23 -5.71 -9.93
CA ILE A 74 4.71 -4.35 -9.66
C ILE A 74 5.22 -4.25 -8.22
N CYS A 75 4.48 -4.81 -7.28
CA CYS A 75 4.90 -4.80 -5.88
C CYS A 75 6.25 -5.48 -5.71
N LYS A 76 6.40 -6.68 -6.24
CA LYS A 76 7.61 -7.46 -6.08
C LYS A 76 8.82 -6.82 -6.74
N LYS A 77 8.60 -6.17 -7.87
CA LYS A 77 9.72 -5.59 -8.65
C LYS A 77 10.10 -4.20 -8.21
N LEU A 78 9.14 -3.39 -7.75
CA LEU A 78 9.37 -1.97 -7.57
C LEU A 78 8.97 -1.43 -6.21
N LEU A 79 7.84 -1.86 -5.66
CA LEU A 79 7.25 -1.16 -4.51
C LEU A 79 7.71 -1.71 -3.17
N VAL A 80 8.13 -2.96 -3.11
CA VAL A 80 8.37 -3.66 -1.85
C VAL A 80 9.77 -4.23 -1.82
N ASN A 81 10.47 -4.00 -0.73
CA ASN A 81 11.72 -4.70 -0.46
C ASN A 81 11.37 -5.98 0.30
N LEU A 82 11.32 -7.10 -0.41
CA LEU A 82 10.84 -8.36 0.14
C LEU A 82 11.69 -8.92 1.28
N ILE A 83 12.91 -8.42 1.42
CA ILE A 83 13.80 -8.87 2.50
C ILE A 83 13.32 -8.30 3.85
N ILE A 84 12.85 -7.04 3.85
CA ILE A 84 12.52 -6.33 5.09
C ILE A 84 11.07 -5.88 5.18
N GLU A 85 10.29 -6.02 4.11
CA GLU A 85 8.91 -5.51 4.08
C GLU A 85 7.93 -6.60 3.71
N ASP A 86 6.72 -6.47 4.24
CA ASP A 86 5.54 -7.23 3.83
C ASP A 86 4.59 -6.29 3.11
N TYR A 87 3.71 -6.87 2.30
CA TYR A 87 2.71 -6.05 1.61
C TYR A 87 1.38 -6.79 1.54
N LYS A 88 0.33 -5.99 1.37
CA LYS A 88 -1.02 -6.52 1.24
C LYS A 88 -1.72 -5.78 0.10
N ILE A 89 -2.33 -6.54 -0.79
CA ILE A 89 -3.09 -6.02 -1.93
C ILE A 89 -4.57 -6.16 -1.62
N ASN A 90 -5.31 -5.07 -1.79
CA ASN A 90 -6.77 -5.08 -1.66
C ASN A 90 -7.39 -4.50 -2.91
N LYS A 91 -8.41 -5.18 -3.41
CA LYS A 91 -9.20 -4.61 -4.50
C LYS A 91 -10.17 -3.59 -3.93
N LEU A 92 -10.19 -2.42 -4.54
CA LEU A 92 -11.07 -1.34 -4.13
C LEU A 92 -12.41 -1.33 -4.87
#